data_5920304f34573c7be2081b990a614dbb
#
_entry.id   5920304f34573c7be2081b990a614dbb
#
_cell.length_a   1.000
_cell.length_b   1.000
_cell.length_c   1.000
_cell.angle_alpha   90.00
_cell.angle_beta   90.00
_cell.angle_gamma   90.00
#
_symmetry.space_group_name_H-M   'P 1'
#
loop_
_entity.id
_entity.type
_entity.pdbx_description
1 polymer ?
#
loop_
_entity_poly.entity_id
_entity_poly.type
_entity_poly.pdbx_seq_one_letter_code
_entity_poly.pdbx_strand_id
1 'polypeptide(L)'
;MTADSISKLLRESPDLAPLAARLDRIKRLQRRYRTLAPEQLAAASRVCAIEGTTVVVLATSGPVAAALRQIAPRLLEGLRGDPRKSSKHSGDQELTSMRIEVQVSGAKPRRRTIERGEPPREALTKLARTLGESPLAEALERLAAPRRTRPKD
;
A
#
# COMPACT_ATOMS: atom_id res chain seq x y z
N MET A 1 -4.13 26.73 2.69
CA MET A 1 -2.75 26.83 2.18
C MET A 1 -2.61 25.88 1.02
N THR A 2 -2.39 26.40 -0.16
CA THR A 2 -2.30 25.58 -1.39
C THR A 2 -0.89 25.03 -1.56
N ALA A 3 -0.76 23.86 -2.20
CA ALA A 3 0.52 23.19 -2.45
C ALA A 3 1.53 24.07 -3.21
N ASP A 4 1.03 25.05 -3.98
CA ASP A 4 1.86 26.01 -4.71
C ASP A 4 2.57 27.01 -3.79
N SER A 5 1.93 27.42 -2.69
CA SER A 5 2.55 28.33 -1.70
C SER A 5 3.74 27.67 -1.01
N ILE A 6 3.62 26.36 -0.69
CA ILE A 6 4.72 25.60 -0.06
C ILE A 6 5.90 25.46 -1.03
N SER A 7 5.62 25.19 -2.31
CA SER A 7 6.66 25.09 -3.35
C SER A 7 7.42 26.40 -3.55
N LYS A 8 6.75 27.53 -3.39
CA LYS A 8 7.36 28.87 -3.51
C LYS A 8 8.26 29.15 -2.32
N LEU A 9 7.79 28.91 -1.09
CA LEU A 9 8.58 29.06 0.15
C LEU A 9 9.83 28.17 0.16
N LEU A 10 9.72 26.92 -0.34
CA LEU A 10 10.86 26.02 -0.45
C LEU A 10 11.94 26.50 -1.43
N ARG A 11 11.58 27.30 -2.44
CA ARG A 11 12.53 27.88 -3.41
C ARG A 11 13.19 29.16 -2.91
N GLU A 12 12.52 29.90 -2.06
CA GLU A 12 13.01 31.18 -1.50
C GLU A 12 14.06 30.96 -0.39
N SER A 13 14.11 29.77 0.22
CA SER A 13 15.10 29.44 1.25
C SER A 13 16.31 28.72 0.62
N PRO A 14 17.54 29.26 0.71
CA PRO A 14 18.73 28.66 0.11
C PRO A 14 19.01 27.24 0.64
N ASP A 15 18.73 26.98 1.91
CA ASP A 15 18.92 25.68 2.55
C ASP A 15 17.93 24.61 2.05
N LEU A 16 16.79 25.04 1.52
CA LEU A 16 15.72 24.16 1.02
C LEU A 16 15.72 24.00 -0.51
N ALA A 17 16.55 24.75 -1.21
CA ALA A 17 16.65 24.66 -2.68
C ALA A 17 16.96 23.25 -3.22
N PRO A 18 17.86 22.45 -2.60
CA PRO A 18 18.10 21.08 -3.04
C PRO A 18 16.86 20.19 -2.90
N LEU A 19 16.06 20.39 -1.84
CA LEU A 19 14.81 19.67 -1.62
C LEU A 19 13.75 20.05 -2.66
N ALA A 20 13.63 21.34 -3.00
CA ALA A 20 12.74 21.82 -4.04
C ALA A 20 13.08 21.19 -5.40
N ALA A 21 14.36 21.15 -5.78
CA ALA A 21 14.81 20.51 -7.02
C ALA A 21 14.47 19.02 -7.06
N ARG A 22 14.65 18.31 -5.93
CA ARG A 22 14.29 16.89 -5.81
C ARG A 22 12.78 16.66 -5.97
N LEU A 23 11.96 17.49 -5.35
CA LEU A 23 10.49 17.42 -5.48
C LEU A 23 10.04 17.70 -6.92
N ASP A 24 10.63 18.68 -7.58
CA ASP A 24 10.32 19.00 -8.97
C ASP A 24 10.71 17.84 -9.91
N ARG A 25 11.81 17.15 -9.65
CA ARG A 25 12.21 15.94 -10.37
C ARG A 25 11.19 14.82 -10.17
N ILE A 26 10.76 14.55 -8.94
CA ILE A 26 9.74 13.54 -8.64
C ILE A 26 8.42 13.89 -9.33
N LYS A 27 7.97 15.16 -9.29
CA LYS A 27 6.74 15.62 -9.97
C LYS A 27 6.81 15.43 -11.49
N ARG A 28 7.96 15.69 -12.12
CA ARG A 28 8.16 15.44 -13.56
C ARG A 28 8.07 13.95 -13.88
N LEU A 29 8.79 13.11 -13.15
CA LEU A 29 8.75 11.66 -13.34
C LEU A 29 7.35 11.09 -13.08
N GLN A 30 6.63 11.59 -12.10
CA GLN A 30 5.26 11.17 -11.82
C GLN A 30 4.32 11.51 -13.01
N ARG A 31 4.47 12.65 -13.65
CA ARG A 31 3.68 13.00 -14.84
C ARG A 31 3.99 12.06 -16.00
N ARG A 32 5.28 11.81 -16.30
CA ARG A 32 5.68 10.85 -17.35
C ARG A 32 5.22 9.43 -17.03
N TYR A 33 5.36 8.99 -15.77
CA TYR A 33 4.89 7.70 -15.33
C TYR A 33 3.39 7.50 -15.62
N ARG A 34 2.56 8.51 -15.35
CA ARG A 34 1.12 8.45 -15.62
C ARG A 34 0.77 8.33 -17.10
N THR A 35 1.60 8.85 -18.00
CA THR A 35 1.38 8.71 -19.44
C THR A 35 1.87 7.38 -20.01
N LEU A 36 2.82 6.72 -19.33
CA LEU A 36 3.44 5.47 -19.76
C LEU A 36 2.77 4.22 -19.16
N ALA A 37 2.33 4.33 -17.93
CA ALA A 37 1.70 3.22 -17.24
C ALA A 37 0.23 3.05 -17.67
N PRO A 38 -0.28 1.80 -17.77
CA PRO A 38 -1.71 1.56 -17.95
C PRO A 38 -2.54 2.30 -16.90
N GLU A 39 -3.67 2.87 -17.29
CA GLU A 39 -4.50 3.73 -16.45
C GLU A 39 -4.82 3.12 -15.08
N GLN A 40 -5.21 1.83 -15.06
CA GLN A 40 -5.53 1.10 -13.83
C GLN A 40 -4.33 1.01 -12.87
N LEU A 41 -3.13 0.80 -13.41
CA LEU A 41 -1.91 0.73 -12.61
C LEU A 41 -1.46 2.13 -12.18
N ALA A 42 -1.58 3.13 -13.04
CA ALA A 42 -1.26 4.52 -12.74
C ALA A 42 -2.17 5.11 -11.65
N ALA A 43 -3.44 4.72 -11.59
CA ALA A 43 -4.38 5.11 -10.55
C ALA A 43 -4.07 4.46 -9.19
N ALA A 44 -3.53 3.23 -9.20
CA ALA A 44 -3.25 2.45 -8.00
C ALA A 44 -1.76 2.48 -7.58
N SER A 45 -0.97 3.39 -8.14
CA SER A 45 0.46 3.54 -7.82
C SER A 45 0.97 4.96 -8.06
N ARG A 46 2.13 5.27 -7.48
CA ARG A 46 2.77 6.59 -7.64
C ARG A 46 4.28 6.51 -7.48
N VAL A 47 5.00 7.38 -8.15
CA VAL A 47 6.42 7.63 -7.89
C VAL A 47 6.54 8.39 -6.57
N CYS A 48 7.25 7.83 -5.60
CA CYS A 48 7.39 8.44 -4.27
C CYS A 48 8.78 9.00 -4.02
N ALA A 49 9.82 8.40 -4.58
CA ALA A 49 11.19 8.81 -4.36
C ALA A 49 12.10 8.50 -5.54
N ILE A 50 13.27 9.14 -5.53
CA ILE A 50 14.40 8.83 -6.39
C ILE A 50 15.60 8.66 -5.46
N GLU A 51 16.21 7.48 -5.48
CA GLU A 51 17.36 7.12 -4.68
C GLU A 51 18.54 6.85 -5.63
N GLY A 52 19.42 7.84 -5.78
CA GLY A 52 20.48 7.78 -6.79
C GLY A 52 19.89 7.61 -8.20
N THR A 53 20.12 6.44 -8.80
CA THR A 53 19.64 6.04 -10.13
C THR A 53 18.38 5.15 -10.08
N THR A 54 17.82 4.91 -8.89
CA THR A 54 16.66 4.05 -8.68
C THR A 54 15.39 4.88 -8.49
N VAL A 55 14.36 4.61 -9.28
CA VAL A 55 13.02 5.17 -9.08
C VAL A 55 12.24 4.27 -8.13
N VAL A 56 11.69 4.84 -7.07
CA VAL A 56 10.84 4.12 -6.12
C VAL A 56 9.37 4.40 -6.44
N VAL A 57 8.64 3.35 -6.77
CA VAL A 57 7.21 3.38 -7.07
C VAL A 57 6.44 2.69 -5.95
N LEU A 58 5.45 3.37 -5.42
CA LEU A 58 4.60 2.89 -4.36
C LEU A 58 3.30 2.36 -4.94
N ALA A 59 2.99 1.08 -4.72
CA ALA A 59 1.76 0.42 -5.14
C ALA A 59 0.80 0.29 -3.95
N THR A 60 -0.49 0.43 -4.18
CA THR A 60 -1.52 0.32 -3.12
C THR A 60 -1.81 -1.12 -2.70
N SER A 61 -1.38 -2.13 -3.49
CA SER A 61 -1.63 -3.53 -3.20
C SER A 61 -0.60 -4.46 -3.83
N GLY A 62 -0.51 -5.70 -3.31
CA GLY A 62 0.37 -6.74 -3.84
C GLY A 62 0.13 -7.08 -5.32
N PRO A 63 -1.10 -7.31 -5.77
CA PRO A 63 -1.40 -7.55 -7.18
C PRO A 63 -0.94 -6.42 -8.10
N VAL A 64 -1.15 -5.16 -7.71
CA VAL A 64 -0.66 -3.98 -8.46
C VAL A 64 0.87 -3.99 -8.53
N ALA A 65 1.55 -4.27 -7.43
CA ALA A 65 3.00 -4.36 -7.40
C ALA A 65 3.54 -5.49 -8.29
N ALA A 66 2.86 -6.65 -8.32
CA ALA A 66 3.22 -7.76 -9.20
C ALA A 66 3.08 -7.39 -10.69
N ALA A 67 1.96 -6.78 -11.06
CA ALA A 67 1.74 -6.30 -12.43
C ALA A 67 2.78 -5.24 -12.85
N LEU A 68 3.09 -4.30 -11.95
CA LEU A 68 4.12 -3.29 -12.20
C LEU A 68 5.50 -3.89 -12.41
N ARG A 69 5.88 -4.95 -11.66
CA ARG A 69 7.17 -5.63 -11.86
C ARG A 69 7.32 -6.24 -13.24
N GLN A 70 6.22 -6.76 -13.80
CA GLN A 70 6.24 -7.34 -15.15
C GLN A 70 6.51 -6.30 -16.23
N ILE A 71 5.99 -5.08 -16.06
CA ILE A 71 6.15 -3.98 -17.04
C ILE A 71 7.27 -2.99 -16.65
N ALA A 72 7.94 -3.21 -15.52
CA ALA A 72 8.98 -2.31 -14.99
C ALA A 72 10.10 -2.00 -16.01
N PRO A 73 10.66 -2.95 -16.78
CA PRO A 73 11.68 -2.65 -17.77
C PRO A 73 11.20 -1.63 -18.81
N ARG A 74 9.99 -1.86 -19.35
CA ARG A 74 9.37 -0.95 -20.34
C ARG A 74 9.07 0.44 -19.75
N LEU A 75 8.59 0.50 -18.52
CA LEU A 75 8.37 1.76 -17.82
C LEU A 75 9.67 2.52 -17.59
N LEU A 76 10.73 1.81 -17.20
CA LEU A 76 12.04 2.41 -16.95
C LEU A 76 12.63 3.00 -18.24
N GLU A 77 12.56 2.29 -19.36
CA GLU A 77 12.97 2.80 -20.68
C GLU A 77 12.19 4.06 -21.04
N GLY A 78 10.87 4.06 -20.88
CA GLY A 78 10.03 5.22 -21.12
C GLY A 78 10.34 6.40 -20.22
N LEU A 79 10.67 6.15 -18.93
CA LEU A 79 11.04 7.19 -17.97
C LEU A 79 12.41 7.82 -18.28
N ARG A 80 13.38 7.04 -18.77
CA ARG A 80 14.67 7.55 -19.25
C ARG A 80 14.50 8.57 -20.38
N GLY A 81 13.46 8.39 -21.20
CA GLY A 81 13.17 9.25 -22.33
C GLY A 81 14.06 8.97 -23.55
N ASP A 82 13.65 9.56 -24.66
CA ASP A 82 14.41 9.48 -25.91
C ASP A 82 15.70 10.32 -25.78
N PRO A 83 16.90 9.71 -25.90
CA PRO A 83 18.16 10.42 -25.82
C PRO A 83 18.28 11.55 -26.88
N ARG A 84 17.50 11.46 -27.94
CA ARG A 84 17.49 12.47 -29.03
C ARG A 84 16.65 13.71 -28.72
N LYS A 85 15.73 13.64 -27.74
CA LYS A 85 14.82 14.73 -27.39
C LYS A 85 15.15 15.45 -26.09
N SER A 86 16.10 14.96 -25.28
CA SER A 86 16.32 15.47 -23.94
C SER A 86 17.58 16.30 -23.82
N SER A 87 17.55 17.51 -24.38
CA SER A 87 18.64 18.48 -24.21
C SER A 87 18.60 19.27 -22.89
N LYS A 88 17.58 19.08 -22.02
CA LYS A 88 17.40 19.93 -20.82
C LYS A 88 17.36 19.22 -19.46
N HIS A 89 17.37 17.89 -19.41
CA HIS A 89 17.21 17.17 -18.13
C HIS A 89 18.09 15.92 -18.06
N SER A 90 19.39 16.08 -18.10
CA SER A 90 20.39 14.98 -18.05
C SER A 90 20.21 13.98 -16.89
N GLY A 91 19.65 14.42 -15.78
CA GLY A 91 19.49 13.55 -14.59
C GLY A 91 18.47 12.40 -14.73
N ASP A 92 17.55 12.46 -15.70
CA ASP A 92 16.55 11.39 -15.87
C ASP A 92 17.10 10.24 -16.74
N GLN A 93 18.16 10.47 -17.49
CA GLN A 93 18.86 9.44 -18.30
C GLN A 93 19.67 8.47 -17.44
N GLU A 94 20.02 8.86 -16.22
CA GLU A 94 20.80 8.04 -15.30
C GLU A 94 19.96 6.97 -14.55
N LEU A 95 18.66 6.91 -14.80
CA LEU A 95 17.80 5.92 -14.14
C LEU A 95 18.15 4.52 -14.60
N THR A 96 18.63 3.68 -13.68
CA THR A 96 19.07 2.31 -13.99
C THR A 96 18.10 1.26 -13.49
N SER A 97 17.35 1.54 -12.45
CA SER A 97 16.46 0.56 -11.84
C SER A 97 15.14 1.18 -11.33
N MET A 98 14.15 0.31 -11.12
CA MET A 98 12.87 0.64 -10.54
C MET A 98 12.61 -0.30 -9.36
N ARG A 99 12.41 0.29 -8.18
CA ARG A 99 12.00 -0.43 -6.98
C ARG A 99 10.51 -0.22 -6.75
N ILE A 100 9.77 -1.32 -6.57
CA ILE A 100 8.33 -1.28 -6.34
C ILE A 100 8.05 -1.72 -4.91
N GLU A 101 7.50 -0.81 -4.13
CA GLU A 101 7.12 -1.03 -2.74
C GLU A 101 5.60 -1.09 -2.64
N VAL A 102 5.10 -1.88 -1.70
CA VAL A 102 3.66 -1.95 -1.41
C VAL A 102 3.37 -1.11 -0.18
N GLN A 103 2.65 -0.02 -0.36
CA GLN A 103 2.04 0.66 0.76
C GLN A 103 0.75 -0.08 1.12
N VAL A 104 0.82 -0.91 2.13
CA VAL A 104 -0.41 -1.33 2.79
C VAL A 104 -0.96 -0.07 3.45
N SER A 105 -1.82 0.66 2.72
CA SER A 105 -2.59 1.73 3.34
C SER A 105 -3.22 1.13 4.58
N GLY A 106 -2.94 1.70 5.74
CA GLY A 106 -3.43 1.21 7.02
C GLY A 106 -4.95 1.35 7.22
N ALA A 107 -5.73 1.18 6.17
CA ALA A 107 -7.08 0.69 6.32
C ALA A 107 -6.94 -0.61 7.10
N LYS A 108 -7.09 -0.52 8.44
CA LYS A 108 -7.34 -1.70 9.27
C LYS A 108 -8.19 -2.63 8.42
N PRO A 109 -7.72 -3.86 8.13
CA PRO A 109 -8.56 -4.78 7.40
C PRO A 109 -9.91 -4.69 8.12
N ARG A 110 -10.95 -4.28 7.40
CA ARG A 110 -12.29 -4.41 7.93
C ARG A 110 -12.35 -5.86 8.33
N ARG A 111 -12.15 -6.14 9.61
CA ARG A 111 -12.45 -7.44 10.16
C ARG A 111 -13.87 -7.67 9.67
N ARG A 112 -14.00 -8.50 8.64
CA ARG A 112 -15.29 -9.11 8.37
C ARG A 112 -15.65 -9.67 9.72
N THR A 113 -16.57 -8.99 10.37
CA THR A 113 -17.28 -9.55 11.50
C THR A 113 -17.97 -10.75 10.88
N ILE A 114 -17.29 -11.89 10.92
CA ILE A 114 -17.93 -13.15 10.66
C ILE A 114 -18.98 -13.14 11.76
N GLU A 115 -20.24 -12.89 11.37
CA GLU A 115 -21.35 -13.16 12.27
C GLU A 115 -21.17 -14.62 12.64
N ARG A 116 -20.54 -14.81 13.77
CA ARG A 116 -20.44 -16.12 14.36
C ARG A 116 -21.87 -16.47 14.69
N GLY A 117 -22.48 -17.29 13.86
CA GLY A 117 -23.76 -17.86 14.16
C GLY A 117 -23.68 -18.43 15.57
N GLU A 118 -24.77 -18.31 16.30
CA GLU A 118 -24.87 -18.81 17.65
C GLU A 118 -24.34 -20.26 17.67
N PRO A 119 -23.37 -20.60 18.52
CA PRO A 119 -22.79 -21.94 18.50
C PRO A 119 -23.92 -22.94 18.75
N PRO A 120 -23.96 -24.08 18.09
CA PRO A 120 -25.01 -25.09 18.27
C PRO A 120 -24.93 -25.69 19.68
N ARG A 121 -25.53 -25.00 20.64
CA ARG A 121 -25.42 -25.29 22.08
C ARG A 121 -25.82 -26.73 22.42
N GLU A 122 -26.94 -27.19 21.81
CA GLU A 122 -27.41 -28.57 22.02
C GLU A 122 -26.37 -29.61 21.57
N ALA A 123 -25.75 -29.39 20.40
CA ALA A 123 -24.70 -30.28 19.91
C ALA A 123 -23.47 -30.28 20.81
N LEU A 124 -23.06 -29.10 21.29
CA LEU A 124 -21.94 -28.96 22.21
C LEU A 124 -22.21 -29.66 23.56
N THR A 125 -23.40 -29.49 24.11
CA THR A 125 -23.80 -30.14 25.36
C THR A 125 -23.89 -31.68 25.21
N LYS A 126 -24.40 -32.15 24.06
CA LYS A 126 -24.45 -33.58 23.75
C LYS A 126 -23.05 -34.17 23.64
N LEU A 127 -22.14 -33.46 22.98
CA LEU A 127 -20.75 -33.89 22.84
C LEU A 127 -20.01 -33.90 24.18
N ALA A 128 -20.24 -32.90 25.02
CA ALA A 128 -19.66 -32.86 26.38
C ALA A 128 -20.06 -34.06 27.20
N ARG A 129 -21.34 -34.46 27.14
CA ARG A 129 -21.85 -35.66 27.87
C ARG A 129 -21.23 -36.98 27.39
N THR A 130 -20.92 -37.08 26.07
CA THR A 130 -20.28 -38.29 25.52
C THR A 130 -18.80 -38.41 25.90
N LEU A 131 -18.14 -37.30 26.22
CA LEU A 131 -16.73 -37.25 26.57
C LEU A 131 -16.45 -37.53 28.08
N GLY A 132 -17.50 -37.64 28.89
CA GLY A 132 -17.38 -37.91 30.34
C GLY A 132 -16.60 -36.82 31.08
N GLU A 133 -15.92 -37.17 32.17
CA GLU A 133 -15.10 -36.26 32.97
C GLU A 133 -13.74 -36.01 32.29
N SER A 134 -13.72 -35.14 31.29
CA SER A 134 -12.48 -34.76 30.60
C SER A 134 -12.33 -33.26 30.54
N PRO A 135 -11.09 -32.72 30.51
CA PRO A 135 -10.86 -31.28 30.33
C PRO A 135 -11.54 -30.70 29.09
N LEU A 136 -11.74 -31.51 28.07
CA LEU A 136 -12.42 -31.14 26.85
C LEU A 136 -13.93 -31.01 27.07
N ALA A 137 -14.55 -31.88 27.87
CA ALA A 137 -15.95 -31.79 28.24
C ALA A 137 -16.26 -30.47 28.96
N GLU A 138 -15.44 -30.10 29.94
CA GLU A 138 -15.56 -28.82 30.66
C GLU A 138 -15.41 -27.62 29.74
N ALA A 139 -14.50 -27.66 28.77
CA ALA A 139 -14.34 -26.59 27.77
C ALA A 139 -15.57 -26.44 26.86
N LEU A 140 -16.19 -27.57 26.46
CA LEU A 140 -17.41 -27.56 25.65
C LEU A 140 -18.61 -27.04 26.43
N GLU A 141 -18.75 -27.38 27.71
CA GLU A 141 -19.79 -26.84 28.59
C GLU A 141 -19.66 -25.32 28.77
N ARG A 142 -18.44 -24.82 28.98
CA ARG A 142 -18.17 -23.37 29.03
C ARG A 142 -18.56 -22.64 27.74
N LEU A 143 -18.34 -23.28 26.60
CA LEU A 143 -18.75 -22.73 25.29
C LEU A 143 -20.26 -22.77 25.06
N ALA A 144 -20.94 -23.80 25.60
CA ALA A 144 -22.38 -23.95 25.54
C ALA A 144 -23.11 -23.03 26.53
N ALA A 145 -22.45 -22.56 27.59
CA ALA A 145 -23.04 -21.68 28.58
C ALA A 145 -23.50 -20.33 27.95
N PRO A 146 -24.67 -19.80 28.31
CA PRO A 146 -25.15 -18.52 27.82
C PRO A 146 -24.17 -17.41 28.23
N ARG A 147 -23.67 -16.64 27.25
CA ARG A 147 -22.89 -15.42 27.54
C ARG A 147 -23.77 -14.46 28.32
N ARG A 148 -23.40 -14.18 29.56
CA ARG A 148 -23.98 -13.05 30.29
C ARG A 148 -23.73 -11.78 29.46
N THR A 149 -24.76 -11.24 28.84
CA THR A 149 -24.72 -9.92 28.23
C THR A 149 -24.46 -8.92 29.35
N ARG A 150 -23.30 -8.30 29.30
CA ARG A 150 -22.99 -7.18 30.20
C ARG A 150 -23.94 -6.05 29.81
N PRO A 151 -24.76 -5.52 30.75
CA PRO A 151 -25.58 -4.37 30.42
C PRO A 151 -24.68 -3.22 30.00
N LYS A 152 -25.12 -2.54 28.96
CA LYS A 152 -24.46 -1.36 28.42
C LYS A 152 -24.98 -0.19 29.25
N ASP A 153 -24.19 0.26 30.23
CA ASP A 153 -24.36 1.59 30.80
C ASP A 153 -23.77 2.64 29.88
#